data_0f4710806a7edab9a74ba67ef010339c
#
_entry.id   0f4710806a7edab9a74ba67ef010339c
#
_cell.length_a   1.000
_cell.length_b   1.000
_cell.length_c   1.000
_cell.angle_alpha   90.00
_cell.angle_beta   90.00
_cell.angle_gamma   90.00
#
_symmetry.space_group_name_H-M   'P 1'
#
loop_
_entity.id
_entity.type
_entity.pdbx_description
1 polymer ?
#
loop_
_entity_poly.entity_id
_entity_poly.type
_entity_poly.pdbx_seq_one_letter_code
_entity_poly.pdbx_strand_id
1 'polypeptide(L)'
;MMFQFNVNKKMELSCQLYQRSCDMFLGVPFNIASYSLLTQIIARECDLYVGDFIWTGGDCHIYNNHMEAVTEQLTRTPKELPQLFISVGKKWNNYIIDDFVLSNYDPMPSIKAEMAV
;
A
#
# COMPACT_ATOMS: atom_id res chain seq x y z
N MET A 1 -0.77 -14.75 1.97
CA MET A 1 -0.15 -13.82 1.01
C MET A 1 1.20 -14.34 0.60
N MET A 2 1.60 -14.12 -0.64
CA MET A 2 2.94 -14.42 -1.14
C MET A 2 3.42 -13.21 -1.94
N PHE A 3 4.68 -12.81 -1.75
CA PHE A 3 5.24 -11.70 -2.51
C PHE A 3 6.63 -12.05 -3.02
N GLN A 4 7.02 -11.38 -4.09
CA GLN A 4 8.31 -11.59 -4.75
C GLN A 4 8.87 -10.25 -5.19
N PHE A 5 10.18 -10.07 -5.00
CA PHE A 5 10.92 -8.93 -5.51
C PHE A 5 11.68 -9.29 -6.79
N ASN A 6 11.81 -8.31 -7.67
CA ASN A 6 12.62 -8.40 -8.88
C ASN A 6 13.39 -7.09 -9.08
N VAL A 7 14.66 -7.20 -9.43
CA VAL A 7 15.51 -6.05 -9.81
C VAL A 7 15.78 -6.11 -11.30
N ASN A 8 15.44 -5.05 -12.01
CA ASN A 8 15.69 -4.96 -13.44
C ASN A 8 17.09 -4.38 -13.77
N LYS A 9 17.42 -4.32 -15.07
CA LYS A 9 18.73 -3.79 -15.54
C LYS A 9 18.95 -2.31 -15.25
N LYS A 10 17.91 -1.56 -14.92
CA LYS A 10 17.99 -0.15 -14.52
C LYS A 10 18.14 0.04 -13.01
N MET A 11 18.39 -1.04 -12.27
CA MET A 11 18.48 -1.02 -10.81
C MET A 11 17.16 -0.61 -10.13
N GLU A 12 16.01 -0.92 -10.74
CA GLU A 12 14.68 -0.67 -10.18
C GLU A 12 14.16 -1.95 -9.50
N LEU A 13 13.75 -1.83 -8.22
CA LEU A 13 13.15 -2.89 -7.42
C LEU A 13 11.64 -2.86 -7.58
N SER A 14 11.09 -3.89 -8.18
CA SER A 14 9.64 -4.12 -8.27
C SER A 14 9.20 -5.22 -7.29
N CYS A 15 7.97 -5.12 -6.82
CA CYS A 15 7.35 -6.12 -5.96
C CYS A 15 6.03 -6.60 -6.55
N GLN A 16 5.86 -7.92 -6.63
CA GLN A 16 4.56 -8.52 -6.93
C GLN A 16 4.01 -9.15 -5.65
N LEU A 17 2.79 -8.77 -5.28
CA LEU A 17 2.03 -9.35 -4.19
C LEU A 17 0.88 -10.19 -4.75
N TYR A 18 0.86 -11.49 -4.45
CA TYR A 18 -0.33 -12.33 -4.62
C TYR A 18 -1.09 -12.44 -3.29
N GLN A 19 -2.33 -12.01 -3.29
CA GLN A 19 -3.23 -12.07 -2.15
C GLN A 19 -4.36 -13.08 -2.42
N ARG A 20 -4.41 -14.16 -1.66
CA ARG A 20 -5.36 -15.25 -1.86
C ARG A 20 -6.80 -14.82 -1.61
N SER A 21 -7.05 -14.11 -0.51
CA SER A 21 -8.38 -13.65 -0.07
C SER A 21 -8.31 -12.14 0.12
N CYS A 22 -9.18 -11.43 -0.55
CA CYS A 22 -9.08 -9.99 -0.76
C CYS A 22 -10.39 -9.31 -0.34
N ASP A 23 -10.47 -8.88 0.91
CA ASP A 23 -11.50 -7.93 1.35
C ASP A 23 -11.21 -6.60 0.68
N MET A 24 -12.00 -6.28 -0.35
CA MET A 24 -11.74 -5.13 -1.22
C MET A 24 -11.92 -3.80 -0.52
N PHE A 25 -12.74 -3.73 0.54
CA PHE A 25 -13.03 -2.46 1.21
C PHE A 25 -12.06 -2.13 2.34
N LEU A 26 -11.86 -3.04 3.30
CA LEU A 26 -10.98 -2.80 4.44
C LEU A 26 -9.58 -3.36 4.25
N GLY A 27 -9.47 -4.62 3.78
CA GLY A 27 -8.18 -5.32 3.77
C GLY A 27 -7.23 -4.86 2.68
N VAL A 28 -7.68 -4.84 1.43
CA VAL A 28 -6.83 -4.59 0.25
C VAL A 28 -6.12 -3.23 0.30
N PRO A 29 -6.75 -2.10 0.65
CA PRO A 29 -6.07 -0.81 0.71
C PRO A 29 -4.88 -0.82 1.68
N PHE A 30 -5.03 -1.41 2.86
CA PHE A 30 -3.94 -1.53 3.84
C PHE A 30 -2.86 -2.50 3.37
N ASN A 31 -3.22 -3.59 2.70
CA ASN A 31 -2.25 -4.53 2.16
C ASN A 31 -1.39 -3.87 1.07
N ILE A 32 -2.00 -3.14 0.15
CA ILE A 32 -1.28 -2.39 -0.90
C ILE A 32 -0.35 -1.36 -0.26
N ALA A 33 -0.83 -0.55 0.68
CA ALA A 33 -0.02 0.46 1.35
C ALA A 33 1.18 -0.16 2.09
N SER A 34 0.96 -1.26 2.81
CA SER A 34 2.02 -1.94 3.58
C SER A 34 3.12 -2.50 2.70
N TYR A 35 2.77 -3.19 1.61
CA TYR A 35 3.77 -3.79 0.72
C TYR A 35 4.42 -2.76 -0.21
N SER A 36 3.72 -1.68 -0.55
CA SER A 36 4.33 -0.53 -1.23
C SER A 36 5.38 0.13 -0.36
N LEU A 37 5.08 0.36 0.93
CA LEU A 37 6.04 0.86 1.90
C LEU A 37 7.25 -0.08 2.06
N LEU A 38 7.00 -1.38 2.20
CA LEU A 38 8.07 -2.40 2.29
C LEU A 38 8.99 -2.36 1.06
N THR A 39 8.41 -2.21 -0.14
CA THR A 39 9.18 -2.11 -1.39
C THR A 39 10.10 -0.89 -1.36
N GLN A 40 9.62 0.26 -0.91
CA GLN A 40 10.42 1.48 -0.81
C GLN A 40 11.55 1.36 0.23
N ILE A 41 11.27 0.74 1.39
CA ILE A 41 12.28 0.49 2.41
C ILE A 41 13.39 -0.41 1.86
N ILE A 42 13.03 -1.53 1.24
CA ILE A 42 14.02 -2.49 0.70
C ILE A 42 14.81 -1.87 -0.46
N ALA A 43 14.16 -1.14 -1.37
CA ALA A 43 14.85 -0.46 -2.45
C ALA A 43 15.94 0.47 -1.90
N ARG A 44 15.59 1.25 -0.88
CA ARG A 44 16.52 2.16 -0.23
C ARG A 44 17.67 1.46 0.46
N GLU A 45 17.42 0.39 1.21
CA GLU A 45 18.46 -0.38 1.91
C GLU A 45 19.46 -1.06 0.96
N CYS A 46 19.00 -1.32 -0.28
CA CYS A 46 19.80 -1.96 -1.32
C CYS A 46 20.36 -0.98 -2.34
N ASP A 47 20.27 0.34 -2.13
CA ASP A 47 20.67 1.38 -3.08
C ASP A 47 20.04 1.21 -4.47
N LEU A 48 18.75 0.85 -4.50
CA LEU A 48 17.96 0.64 -5.71
C LEU A 48 16.93 1.76 -5.87
N TYR A 49 16.52 2.00 -7.13
CA TYR A 49 15.34 2.81 -7.42
C TYR A 49 14.07 2.01 -7.15
N VAL A 50 13.01 2.69 -6.79
CA VAL A 50 11.70 2.06 -6.64
C VAL A 50 11.10 1.82 -8.02
N GLY A 51 10.76 0.58 -8.32
CA GLY A 51 10.07 0.15 -9.52
C GLY A 51 8.56 0.01 -9.30
N ASP A 52 7.95 -0.96 -9.97
CA ASP A 52 6.52 -1.20 -9.93
C ASP A 52 6.11 -2.01 -8.71
N PHE A 53 4.95 -1.66 -8.14
CA PHE A 53 4.22 -2.52 -7.23
C PHE A 53 3.04 -3.15 -7.96
N ILE A 54 3.05 -4.48 -8.09
CA ILE A 54 2.04 -5.24 -8.81
C ILE A 54 1.22 -6.02 -7.77
N TRP A 55 -0.07 -5.72 -7.71
CA TRP A 55 -0.99 -6.47 -6.86
C TRP A 55 -1.84 -7.44 -7.70
N THR A 56 -1.94 -8.68 -7.23
CA THR A 56 -2.76 -9.73 -7.85
C THR A 56 -3.70 -10.31 -6.80
N GLY A 57 -5.00 -10.13 -7.01
CA GLY A 57 -6.03 -10.69 -6.14
C GLY A 57 -6.53 -12.04 -6.63
N GLY A 58 -6.67 -13.00 -5.72
CA GLY A 58 -7.34 -14.28 -5.93
C GLY A 58 -8.85 -14.13 -5.74
N ASP A 59 -9.36 -14.56 -4.58
CA ASP A 59 -10.76 -14.38 -4.20
C ASP A 59 -11.01 -12.94 -3.74
N CYS A 60 -11.46 -12.10 -4.66
CA CYS A 60 -11.80 -10.69 -4.40
C CYS A 60 -13.28 -10.59 -4.05
N HIS A 61 -13.58 -10.08 -2.86
CA HIS A 61 -14.93 -9.99 -2.35
C HIS A 61 -15.20 -8.68 -1.60
N ILE A 62 -16.47 -8.31 -1.53
CA ILE A 62 -17.02 -7.23 -0.70
C ILE A 62 -18.02 -7.86 0.24
N TYR A 63 -17.86 -7.63 1.54
CA TYR A 63 -18.82 -8.10 2.54
C TYR A 63 -20.14 -7.33 2.45
N ASN A 64 -21.26 -8.01 2.72
CA ASN A 64 -22.59 -7.41 2.63
C ASN A 64 -22.76 -6.18 3.53
N ASN A 65 -22.15 -6.18 4.72
CA ASN A 65 -22.17 -5.05 5.63
C ASN A 65 -21.31 -3.85 5.18
N HIS A 66 -20.55 -3.99 4.10
CA HIS A 66 -19.73 -2.91 3.53
C HIS A 66 -20.36 -2.24 2.29
N MET A 67 -21.51 -2.74 1.79
CA MET A 67 -22.09 -2.26 0.53
C MET A 67 -22.42 -0.76 0.53
N GLU A 68 -22.95 -0.22 1.63
CA GLU A 68 -23.25 1.20 1.76
C GLU A 68 -21.95 2.04 1.74
N ALA A 69 -20.94 1.60 2.49
CA ALA A 69 -19.64 2.25 2.56
C ALA A 69 -18.92 2.26 1.20
N VAL A 70 -18.98 1.16 0.46
CA VAL A 70 -18.44 1.07 -0.90
C VAL A 70 -19.18 2.01 -1.85
N THR A 71 -20.52 2.06 -1.74
CA THR A 71 -21.33 2.96 -2.57
C THR A 71 -20.93 4.42 -2.31
N GLU A 72 -20.79 4.81 -1.05
CA GLU A 72 -20.29 6.14 -0.68
C GLU A 72 -18.89 6.39 -1.27
N GLN A 73 -17.96 5.46 -1.12
CA GLN A 73 -16.60 5.61 -1.63
C GLN A 73 -16.58 5.82 -3.15
N LEU A 74 -17.40 5.11 -3.90
CA LEU A 74 -17.48 5.21 -5.36
C LEU A 74 -18.02 6.56 -5.85
N THR A 75 -18.67 7.35 -5.00
CA THR A 75 -19.08 8.72 -5.35
C THR A 75 -17.95 9.73 -5.23
N ARG A 76 -16.84 9.36 -4.61
CA ARG A 76 -15.72 10.27 -4.33
C ARG A 76 -14.78 10.36 -5.52
N THR A 77 -14.35 11.57 -5.84
CA THR A 77 -13.30 11.78 -6.84
C THR A 77 -11.93 11.66 -6.19
N PRO A 78 -11.04 10.78 -6.68
CA PRO A 78 -9.68 10.68 -6.15
C PRO A 78 -8.94 12.02 -6.24
N LYS A 79 -8.16 12.33 -5.20
CA LYS A 79 -7.27 13.49 -5.17
C LYS A 79 -5.88 13.12 -5.67
N GLU A 80 -4.98 14.10 -5.73
CA GLU A 80 -3.56 13.85 -6.04
C GLU A 80 -2.95 12.85 -5.06
N LEU A 81 -2.04 12.03 -5.59
CA LEU A 81 -1.37 11.01 -4.78
C LEU A 81 -0.34 11.66 -3.84
N PRO A 82 -0.26 11.21 -2.58
CA PRO A 82 0.78 11.66 -1.66
C PRO A 82 2.15 11.13 -2.06
N GLN A 83 3.19 11.78 -1.57
CA GLN A 83 4.57 11.34 -1.70
C GLN A 83 5.09 10.88 -0.34
N LEU A 84 5.76 9.73 -0.30
CA LEU A 84 6.42 9.22 0.89
C LEU A 84 7.87 9.65 0.92
N PHE A 85 8.30 10.25 2.03
CA PHE A 85 9.69 10.53 2.35
C PHE A 85 10.11 9.64 3.53
N ILE A 86 11.27 9.00 3.39
CA ILE A 86 11.90 8.19 4.43
C ILE A 86 13.16 8.90 4.88
N SER A 87 13.40 9.06 6.18
CA SER A 87 14.59 9.71 6.74
C SER A 87 15.90 9.11 6.23
N VAL A 88 16.89 9.96 5.95
CA VAL A 88 18.22 9.53 5.50
C VAL A 88 19.14 9.19 6.68
N GLY A 89 20.16 8.37 6.45
CA GLY A 89 21.22 8.07 7.41
C GLY A 89 20.89 7.04 8.47
N LYS A 90 19.72 6.40 8.39
CA LYS A 90 19.33 5.28 9.25
C LYS A 90 19.29 3.97 8.46
N LYS A 91 19.52 2.86 9.15
CA LYS A 91 19.29 1.50 8.63
C LYS A 91 17.88 1.03 9.00
N TRP A 92 17.35 0.09 8.26
CA TRP A 92 15.99 -0.41 8.39
C TRP A 92 15.58 -0.79 9.83
N ASN A 93 16.50 -1.36 10.61
CA ASN A 93 16.25 -1.79 12.00
C ASN A 93 16.20 -0.64 13.01
N ASN A 94 16.48 0.58 12.59
CA ASN A 94 16.49 1.79 13.44
C ASN A 94 15.39 2.79 13.05
N TYR A 95 14.53 2.46 12.09
CA TYR A 95 13.40 3.32 11.75
C TYR A 95 12.36 3.34 12.88
N ILE A 96 11.85 4.53 13.12
CA ILE A 96 10.68 4.80 13.95
C ILE A 96 9.60 5.43 13.08
N ILE A 97 8.37 5.55 13.59
CA ILE A 97 7.25 6.05 12.81
C ILE A 97 7.50 7.45 12.22
N ASP A 98 8.19 8.31 12.95
CA ASP A 98 8.50 9.68 12.54
C ASP A 98 9.53 9.76 11.38
N ASP A 99 10.15 8.65 11.03
CA ASP A 99 11.04 8.58 9.88
C ASP A 99 10.29 8.47 8.54
N PHE A 100 8.98 8.30 8.59
CA PHE A 100 8.10 8.16 7.44
C PHE A 100 7.15 9.36 7.36
N VAL A 101 7.35 10.21 6.37
CA VAL A 101 6.54 11.42 6.20
C VAL A 101 5.79 11.36 4.88
N LEU A 102 4.46 11.44 4.96
CA LEU A 102 3.61 11.62 3.78
C LEU A 102 3.41 13.12 3.54
N SER A 103 3.88 13.61 2.41
CA SER A 103 3.57 14.97 1.96
C SER A 103 2.41 14.96 0.96
N ASN A 104 1.68 16.07 0.92
CA ASN A 104 0.49 16.25 0.07
C ASN A 104 -0.60 15.19 0.33
N TYR A 105 -0.65 14.63 1.53
CA TYR A 105 -1.70 13.71 1.92
C TYR A 105 -2.91 14.50 2.43
N ASP A 106 -3.90 14.67 1.57
CA ASP A 106 -5.18 15.34 1.85
C ASP A 106 -6.35 14.36 1.66
N PRO A 107 -6.55 13.43 2.61
CA PRO A 107 -7.60 12.44 2.48
C PRO A 107 -9.00 13.06 2.68
N MET A 108 -10.00 12.44 2.06
CA MET A 108 -11.39 12.71 2.40
C MET A 108 -11.73 12.15 3.80
N PRO A 109 -12.84 12.58 4.41
CA PRO A 109 -13.26 12.03 5.70
C PRO A 109 -13.34 10.51 5.68
N SER A 110 -12.97 9.86 6.79
CA SER A 110 -13.01 8.41 6.91
C SER A 110 -14.43 7.87 6.76
N ILE A 111 -14.57 6.76 6.04
CA ILE A 111 -15.81 5.98 6.00
C ILE A 111 -15.68 4.87 7.05
N LYS A 112 -16.59 4.85 8.01
CA LYS A 112 -16.59 3.81 9.06
C LYS A 112 -17.25 2.54 8.53
N ALA A 113 -16.61 1.40 8.77
CA ALA A 113 -17.18 0.08 8.53
C ALA A 113 -16.71 -0.88 9.62
N GLU A 114 -17.58 -1.77 10.03
CA GLU A 114 -17.24 -2.82 10.99
C GLU A 114 -16.57 -3.99 10.28
N MET A 115 -15.57 -4.60 10.92
CA MET A 115 -15.00 -5.84 10.40
C MET A 115 -16.07 -6.92 10.31
N ALA A 116 -16.16 -7.56 9.16
CA ALA A 116 -16.97 -8.76 9.01
C ALA A 116 -16.31 -9.92 9.78
N VAL A 117 -17.13 -10.67 10.53
CA VAL A 117 -16.70 -11.79 11.38
C VAL A 117 -17.25 -13.09 10.75
#